data_5810a65d04e752b6b038a71fc3699a63
#
_entry.id   5810a65d04e752b6b038a71fc3699a63
#
_cell.length_a   1.000
_cell.length_b   1.000
_cell.length_c   1.000
_cell.angle_alpha   90.00
_cell.angle_beta   90.00
_cell.angle_gamma   90.00
#
_symmetry.space_group_name_H-M   'P 1'
#
loop_
_entity.id
_entity.type
_entity.pdbx_description
1 polymer ?
#
loop_
_entity_poly.entity_id
_entity_poly.type
_entity_poly.pdbx_seq_one_letter_code
_entity_poly.pdbx_strand_id
1 'polypeptide(L)'
;MNGVRNFRWNYIRSGYLICLTRDGKNDWFLLSAPKRSHKGLSVTATITCQHVCAQLNKKNLYLTFDDENGIGTAEYLLRQVLENTGWQLGYCETFYEQDGKTEKVRSLSSDGKRGAYLLISDICALFDARPVFDGVSRTVSIYSLNRHEDLLELNFGKNLSGIDRKEDAENIVTRLYVEGDYGDDGYVGIEDVNPTGLPFLLDFSYFRELGVFTAEHEQALDDYLRDIQAAKAGSSDYSKKLIQLDN
;
A
#
# COMPACT_ATOMS: atom_id res chain seq x y z
N MET A 1 16.48 -44.57 -27.93
CA MET A 1 17.08 -43.82 -26.80
C MET A 1 16.11 -43.91 -25.62
N ASN A 2 16.47 -44.66 -24.57
CA ASN A 2 15.69 -44.73 -23.36
C ASN A 2 15.91 -43.36 -22.63
N GLY A 3 14.93 -42.46 -22.71
CA GLY A 3 14.99 -41.19 -22.07
C GLY A 3 15.11 -41.40 -20.57
N VAL A 4 16.22 -40.98 -19.98
CA VAL A 4 16.44 -41.06 -18.54
C VAL A 4 15.48 -40.05 -17.88
N ARG A 5 14.51 -40.58 -17.17
CA ARG A 5 13.57 -39.75 -16.41
C ARG A 5 14.33 -39.01 -15.30
N ASN A 6 14.26 -37.67 -15.30
CA ASN A 6 14.86 -36.88 -14.22
C ASN A 6 14.26 -37.33 -12.87
N PHE A 7 15.11 -37.79 -11.94
CA PHE A 7 14.68 -38.28 -10.63
C PHE A 7 13.92 -37.23 -9.83
N ARG A 8 14.22 -35.97 -10.08
CA ARG A 8 13.54 -34.80 -9.40
C ARG A 8 12.09 -34.61 -9.86
N TRP A 9 11.66 -35.31 -10.95
CA TRP A 9 10.28 -35.23 -11.45
C TRP A 9 9.23 -35.61 -10.42
N ASN A 10 9.56 -36.52 -9.52
CA ASN A 10 8.64 -37.01 -8.49
C ASN A 10 8.42 -35.96 -7.37
N TYR A 11 9.31 -34.99 -7.23
CA TYR A 11 9.20 -33.90 -6.25
C TYR A 11 8.39 -32.71 -6.76
N ILE A 12 8.05 -32.69 -8.07
CA ILE A 12 7.22 -31.64 -8.66
C ILE A 12 5.75 -31.94 -8.34
N ARG A 13 5.31 -31.52 -7.14
CA ARG A 13 3.94 -31.72 -6.63
C ARG A 13 3.42 -30.44 -6.02
N SER A 14 2.10 -30.23 -6.13
CA SER A 14 1.43 -29.12 -5.46
C SER A 14 1.68 -29.16 -3.94
N GLY A 15 1.90 -27.99 -3.36
CA GLY A 15 2.14 -27.85 -1.92
C GLY A 15 3.59 -28.05 -1.49
N TYR A 16 4.49 -28.47 -2.39
CA TYR A 16 5.91 -28.57 -2.10
C TYR A 16 6.56 -27.18 -2.19
N LEU A 17 7.65 -26.98 -1.44
CA LEU A 17 8.45 -25.79 -1.48
C LEU A 17 9.66 -25.97 -2.40
N ILE A 18 9.97 -24.95 -3.16
CA ILE A 18 11.19 -24.85 -3.96
C ILE A 18 12.01 -23.69 -3.38
N CYS A 19 13.28 -23.95 -3.13
CA CYS A 19 14.27 -22.92 -2.85
C CYS A 19 14.86 -22.43 -4.17
N LEU A 20 14.76 -21.14 -4.42
CA LEU A 20 15.43 -20.46 -5.53
C LEU A 20 16.63 -19.70 -4.99
N THR A 21 17.78 -19.96 -5.56
CA THR A 21 19.01 -19.19 -5.26
C THR A 21 19.28 -18.24 -6.41
N ARG A 22 19.30 -16.94 -6.13
CA ARG A 22 19.64 -15.88 -7.09
C ARG A 22 20.61 -14.91 -6.43
N ASP A 23 21.71 -14.62 -7.12
CA ASP A 23 22.73 -13.68 -6.66
C ASP A 23 23.22 -13.97 -5.22
N GLY A 24 23.36 -15.27 -4.89
CA GLY A 24 23.77 -15.74 -3.56
C GLY A 24 22.69 -15.66 -2.47
N LYS A 25 21.49 -15.18 -2.80
CA LYS A 25 20.34 -15.13 -1.88
C LYS A 25 19.39 -16.28 -2.16
N ASN A 26 18.96 -16.94 -1.11
CA ASN A 26 17.96 -17.99 -1.16
C ASN A 26 16.59 -17.41 -0.86
N ASP A 27 15.56 -17.96 -1.52
CA ASP A 27 14.19 -17.65 -1.21
C ASP A 27 13.28 -18.86 -1.45
N TRP A 28 12.14 -18.92 -0.76
CA TRP A 28 11.25 -20.06 -0.80
C TRP A 28 9.95 -19.73 -1.53
N PHE A 29 9.56 -20.67 -2.40
CA PHE A 29 8.35 -20.60 -3.21
C PHE A 29 7.50 -21.83 -3.03
N LEU A 30 6.19 -21.65 -2.93
CA LEU A 30 5.20 -22.71 -2.88
C LEU A 30 4.80 -23.10 -4.29
N LEU A 31 4.88 -24.38 -4.62
CA LEU A 31 4.40 -24.90 -5.89
C LEU A 31 2.88 -24.95 -5.93
N SER A 32 2.33 -24.33 -6.96
CA SER A 32 0.95 -24.55 -7.39
C SER A 32 0.85 -25.85 -8.18
N ALA A 33 -0.38 -26.26 -8.55
CA ALA A 33 -0.59 -27.48 -9.32
C ALA A 33 0.20 -27.45 -10.65
N PRO A 34 1.14 -28.40 -10.89
CA PRO A 34 1.92 -28.42 -12.11
C PRO A 34 1.05 -28.82 -13.31
N LYS A 35 1.15 -28.04 -14.38
CA LYS A 35 0.54 -28.37 -15.65
C LYS A 35 1.50 -29.24 -16.46
N ARG A 36 1.11 -30.50 -16.70
CA ARG A 36 1.92 -31.45 -17.46
C ARG A 36 1.42 -31.54 -18.88
N SER A 37 2.34 -31.56 -19.83
CA SER A 37 2.08 -31.75 -21.26
C SER A 37 2.94 -32.88 -21.81
N HIS A 38 2.36 -33.71 -22.65
CA HIS A 38 3.02 -34.81 -23.32
C HIS A 38 2.91 -34.59 -24.84
N LYS A 39 4.05 -34.42 -25.51
CA LYS A 39 4.12 -34.26 -26.96
C LYS A 39 5.15 -35.25 -27.53
N GLY A 40 4.68 -36.29 -28.21
CA GLY A 40 5.55 -37.34 -28.72
C GLY A 40 6.36 -38.00 -27.61
N LEU A 41 7.69 -37.99 -27.72
CA LEU A 41 8.61 -38.53 -26.72
C LEU A 41 8.99 -37.52 -25.61
N SER A 42 8.52 -36.25 -25.69
CA SER A 42 8.83 -35.22 -24.73
C SER A 42 7.70 -35.02 -23.72
N VAL A 43 8.08 -35.02 -22.45
CA VAL A 43 7.18 -34.69 -21.33
C VAL A 43 7.68 -33.44 -20.67
N THR A 44 6.84 -32.43 -20.64
CA THR A 44 7.14 -31.13 -20.01
C THR A 44 6.20 -30.85 -18.83
N ALA A 45 6.68 -30.13 -17.83
CA ALA A 45 5.85 -29.62 -16.76
C ALA A 45 6.08 -28.11 -16.63
N THR A 46 4.99 -27.36 -16.73
CA THR A 46 4.98 -25.94 -16.39
C THR A 46 4.58 -25.81 -14.93
N ILE A 47 5.39 -25.10 -14.16
CA ILE A 47 5.23 -24.93 -12.72
C ILE A 47 5.03 -23.44 -12.47
N THR A 48 3.93 -23.11 -11.80
CA THR A 48 3.70 -21.78 -11.25
C THR A 48 4.04 -21.83 -9.76
N CYS A 49 4.85 -20.90 -9.32
CA CYS A 49 5.25 -20.81 -7.92
C CYS A 49 4.84 -19.45 -7.35
N GLN A 50 4.38 -19.45 -6.12
CA GLN A 50 4.11 -18.24 -5.36
C GLN A 50 5.14 -18.13 -4.24
N HIS A 51 5.61 -16.92 -3.96
CA HIS A 51 6.48 -16.69 -2.80
C HIS A 51 5.80 -17.21 -1.52
N VAL A 52 6.58 -17.72 -0.60
CA VAL A 52 6.04 -18.37 0.61
C VAL A 52 5.20 -17.43 1.49
N CYS A 53 5.34 -16.11 1.35
CA CYS A 53 4.49 -15.12 2.03
C CYS A 53 3.00 -15.27 1.67
N ALA A 54 2.66 -15.86 0.52
CA ALA A 54 1.27 -16.16 0.17
C ALA A 54 0.57 -17.09 1.19
N GLN A 55 1.34 -17.81 2.00
CA GLN A 55 0.79 -18.61 3.11
C GLN A 55 0.13 -17.75 4.19
N LEU A 56 0.50 -16.47 4.32
CA LEU A 56 -0.15 -15.53 5.24
C LEU A 56 -1.63 -15.30 4.91
N ASN A 57 -2.06 -15.57 3.67
CA ASN A 57 -3.47 -15.52 3.29
C ASN A 57 -4.30 -16.74 3.70
N LYS A 58 -3.64 -17.81 4.17
CA LYS A 58 -4.37 -19.04 4.56
C LYS A 58 -5.08 -18.94 5.90
N LYS A 59 -4.76 -17.96 6.71
CA LYS A 59 -5.36 -17.73 8.01
C LYS A 59 -6.04 -16.38 8.01
N ASN A 60 -7.35 -16.38 8.08
CA ASN A 60 -8.11 -15.15 8.29
C ASN A 60 -7.97 -14.71 9.75
N LEU A 61 -7.81 -13.42 9.94
CA LEU A 61 -7.61 -12.82 11.24
C LEU A 61 -8.81 -11.97 11.62
N TYR A 62 -9.27 -12.18 12.83
CA TYR A 62 -10.25 -11.33 13.46
C TYR A 62 -9.49 -10.32 14.34
N LEU A 63 -9.55 -9.06 13.96
CA LEU A 63 -8.91 -7.98 14.71
C LEU A 63 -9.99 -6.95 15.00
N THR A 64 -10.39 -6.87 16.26
CA THR A 64 -11.30 -5.84 16.72
C THR A 64 -10.46 -4.79 17.40
N PHE A 65 -10.39 -3.65 16.79
CA PHE A 65 -9.86 -2.45 17.43
C PHE A 65 -11.07 -1.67 17.92
N ASP A 66 -11.25 -1.64 19.20
CA ASP A 66 -12.17 -0.72 19.86
C ASP A 66 -11.44 0.61 20.17
N ASP A 67 -12.17 1.64 20.56
CA ASP A 67 -11.66 3.00 20.74
C ASP A 67 -10.47 3.12 21.70
N GLU A 68 -10.21 2.11 22.53
CA GLU A 68 -9.10 2.10 23.49
C GLU A 68 -7.87 1.34 22.97
N ASN A 69 -8.05 0.35 22.08
CA ASN A 69 -6.98 -0.56 21.64
C ASN A 69 -6.75 -0.56 20.11
N GLY A 70 -7.52 0.18 19.36
CA GLY A 70 -7.56 0.09 17.90
C GLY A 70 -6.57 0.97 17.17
N ILE A 71 -5.84 1.83 17.87
CA ILE A 71 -4.92 2.78 17.27
C ILE A 71 -3.51 2.38 17.62
N GLY A 72 -2.65 2.24 16.62
CA GLY A 72 -1.28 1.85 16.84
C GLY A 72 -0.31 2.35 15.77
N THR A 73 0.96 2.28 16.10
CA THR A 73 2.05 2.48 15.15
C THR A 73 2.09 1.33 14.15
N ALA A 74 2.80 1.49 13.04
CA ALA A 74 2.99 0.41 12.06
C ALA A 74 3.56 -0.85 12.70
N GLU A 75 4.54 -0.69 13.59
CA GLU A 75 5.15 -1.80 14.32
C GLU A 75 4.12 -2.53 15.19
N TYR A 76 3.33 -1.80 15.95
CA TYR A 76 2.29 -2.39 16.81
C TYR A 76 1.26 -3.18 16.00
N LEU A 77 0.71 -2.59 14.94
CA LEU A 77 -0.29 -3.25 14.08
C LEU A 77 0.28 -4.49 13.39
N LEU A 78 1.52 -4.43 12.92
CA LEU A 78 2.18 -5.57 12.28
C LEU A 78 2.41 -6.72 13.25
N ARG A 79 2.81 -6.45 14.50
CA ARG A 79 2.96 -7.49 15.53
C ARG A 79 1.65 -8.21 15.80
N GLN A 80 0.54 -7.49 15.86
CA GLN A 80 -0.80 -8.05 16.01
C GLN A 80 -1.17 -8.95 14.81
N VAL A 81 -0.96 -8.47 13.59
CA VAL A 81 -1.30 -9.20 12.37
C VAL A 81 -0.44 -10.46 12.20
N LEU A 82 0.82 -10.41 12.62
CA LEU A 82 1.76 -11.54 12.50
C LEU A 82 1.61 -12.58 13.62
N GLU A 83 0.86 -12.27 14.67
CA GLU A 83 0.67 -13.18 15.79
C GLU A 83 0.10 -14.52 15.33
N ASN A 84 0.71 -15.61 15.78
CA ASN A 84 0.31 -16.98 15.44
C ASN A 84 0.31 -17.33 13.92
N THR A 85 0.96 -16.54 13.08
CA THR A 85 1.12 -16.83 11.63
C THR A 85 2.35 -17.67 11.31
N GLY A 86 3.30 -17.76 12.24
CA GLY A 86 4.62 -18.34 12.00
C GLY A 86 5.58 -17.41 11.27
N TRP A 87 5.20 -16.13 11.08
CA TRP A 87 6.04 -15.06 10.57
C TRP A 87 6.34 -14.07 11.69
N GLN A 88 7.45 -13.40 11.59
CA GLN A 88 7.92 -12.43 12.58
C GLN A 88 8.17 -11.07 11.93
N LEU A 89 8.06 -10.03 12.73
CA LEU A 89 8.49 -8.70 12.31
C LEU A 89 10.02 -8.66 12.30
N GLY A 90 10.60 -8.30 11.15
CA GLY A 90 12.00 -7.97 11.01
C GLY A 90 12.25 -6.50 11.37
N TYR A 91 12.64 -5.71 10.40
CA TYR A 91 12.81 -4.26 10.58
C TYR A 91 11.48 -3.55 10.32
N CYS A 92 11.15 -2.56 11.14
CA CYS A 92 10.06 -1.62 10.89
C CYS A 92 10.60 -0.20 11.02
N GLU A 93 10.44 0.58 9.97
CA GLU A 93 10.77 2.00 9.99
C GLU A 93 9.76 2.76 10.85
N THR A 94 10.21 3.78 11.55
CA THR A 94 9.31 4.68 12.29
C THR A 94 8.72 5.71 11.34
N PHE A 95 7.40 5.83 11.34
CA PHE A 95 6.67 6.75 10.48
C PHE A 95 6.20 7.95 11.28
N TYR A 96 6.32 9.14 10.70
CA TYR A 96 5.94 10.40 11.33
C TYR A 96 4.82 11.09 10.56
N GLU A 97 4.04 11.90 11.24
CA GLU A 97 3.07 12.81 10.63
C GLU A 97 3.79 13.90 9.81
N GLN A 98 3.04 14.74 9.14
CA GLN A 98 3.60 15.81 8.28
C GLN A 98 4.52 16.78 9.04
N ASP A 99 4.40 16.85 10.37
CA ASP A 99 5.27 17.67 11.22
C ASP A 99 6.70 17.09 11.40
N GLY A 100 6.90 15.86 10.96
CA GLY A 100 8.17 15.14 11.07
C GLY A 100 8.60 14.81 12.49
N LYS A 101 7.72 14.96 13.48
CA LYS A 101 8.02 14.78 14.93
C LYS A 101 7.04 13.86 15.62
N THR A 102 5.76 13.97 15.30
CA THR A 102 4.70 13.15 15.89
C THR A 102 4.70 11.79 15.21
N GLU A 103 4.84 10.72 15.97
CA GLU A 103 4.78 9.36 15.42
C GLU A 103 3.39 9.09 14.84
N LYS A 104 3.38 8.59 13.61
CA LYS A 104 2.14 8.29 12.87
C LYS A 104 1.45 7.09 13.50
N VAL A 105 0.19 7.27 13.90
CA VAL A 105 -0.67 6.22 14.44
C VAL A 105 -1.92 6.09 13.58
N ARG A 106 -2.38 4.86 13.35
CA ARG A 106 -3.55 4.57 12.52
C ARG A 106 -4.34 3.44 13.13
N SER A 107 -5.62 3.35 12.76
CA SER A 107 -6.49 2.24 13.15
C SER A 107 -6.61 1.22 12.02
N LEU A 108 -6.67 -0.05 12.39
CA LEU A 108 -6.91 -1.16 11.49
C LEU A 108 -7.94 -2.10 12.12
N SER A 109 -8.96 -2.48 11.38
CA SER A 109 -9.94 -3.48 11.81
C SER A 109 -10.09 -4.59 10.78
N SER A 110 -10.47 -5.78 11.23
CA SER A 110 -10.77 -6.91 10.35
C SER A 110 -11.90 -7.75 10.92
N ASP A 111 -12.89 -8.04 10.09
CA ASP A 111 -14.09 -8.84 10.41
C ASP A 111 -13.86 -10.37 10.31
N GLY A 112 -12.62 -10.82 10.26
CA GLY A 112 -12.27 -12.23 10.11
C GLY A 112 -12.34 -12.78 8.70
N LYS A 113 -12.60 -11.92 7.70
CA LYS A 113 -12.64 -12.34 6.27
C LYS A 113 -11.32 -12.10 5.53
N ARG A 114 -10.37 -11.42 6.15
CA ARG A 114 -9.10 -11.02 5.53
C ARG A 114 -7.93 -11.79 6.12
N GLY A 115 -7.04 -12.24 5.25
CA GLY A 115 -5.80 -12.91 5.65
C GLY A 115 -4.71 -11.92 6.05
N ALA A 116 -3.72 -12.39 6.82
CA ALA A 116 -2.63 -11.55 7.31
C ALA A 116 -1.88 -10.81 6.18
N TYR A 117 -1.70 -11.41 5.02
CA TYR A 117 -1.05 -10.74 3.88
C TYR A 117 -1.79 -9.47 3.43
N LEU A 118 -3.13 -9.56 3.34
CA LEU A 118 -3.96 -8.41 2.97
C LEU A 118 -3.92 -7.32 4.03
N LEU A 119 -3.95 -7.70 5.32
CA LEU A 119 -3.86 -6.75 6.42
C LEU A 119 -2.48 -6.06 6.46
N ILE A 120 -1.40 -6.77 6.15
CA ILE A 120 -0.07 -6.15 5.97
C ILE A 120 -0.10 -5.12 4.83
N SER A 121 -0.78 -5.43 3.72
CA SER A 121 -0.93 -4.48 2.61
C SER A 121 -1.74 -3.24 3.00
N ASP A 122 -2.78 -3.41 3.83
CA ASP A 122 -3.56 -2.29 4.36
C ASP A 122 -2.71 -1.41 5.29
N ILE A 123 -1.93 -2.02 6.19
CA ILE A 123 -0.99 -1.28 7.03
C ILE A 123 -0.01 -0.49 6.16
N CYS A 124 0.55 -1.12 5.13
CA CYS A 124 1.45 -0.43 4.22
C CYS A 124 0.78 0.76 3.52
N ALA A 125 -0.48 0.64 3.11
CA ALA A 125 -1.24 1.74 2.53
C ALA A 125 -1.49 2.88 3.54
N LEU A 126 -1.83 2.55 4.80
CA LEU A 126 -2.06 3.54 5.86
C LEU A 126 -0.81 4.35 6.23
N PHE A 127 0.37 3.75 6.09
CA PHE A 127 1.64 4.34 6.49
C PHE A 127 2.52 4.81 5.31
N ASP A 128 2.03 4.74 4.07
CA ASP A 128 2.82 5.03 2.86
C ASP A 128 4.11 4.20 2.82
N ALA A 129 3.97 2.91 3.04
CA ALA A 129 5.05 1.98 3.24
C ALA A 129 5.06 0.84 2.22
N ARG A 130 6.17 0.12 2.13
CA ARG A 130 6.32 -1.10 1.35
C ARG A 130 6.80 -2.26 2.22
N PRO A 131 6.23 -3.47 2.07
CA PRO A 131 6.69 -4.65 2.76
C PRO A 131 7.85 -5.31 2.00
N VAL A 132 8.80 -5.87 2.73
CA VAL A 132 9.83 -6.77 2.21
C VAL A 132 9.74 -8.08 2.97
N PHE A 133 9.50 -9.16 2.24
CA PHE A 133 9.36 -10.49 2.81
C PHE A 133 10.64 -11.29 2.61
N ASP A 134 11.15 -11.89 3.67
CA ASP A 134 12.21 -12.89 3.63
C ASP A 134 11.60 -14.27 3.88
N GLY A 135 11.56 -15.09 2.83
CA GLY A 135 11.00 -16.43 2.88
C GLY A 135 11.86 -17.43 3.66
N VAL A 136 13.14 -17.15 3.84
CA VAL A 136 14.06 -18.04 4.58
C VAL A 136 13.87 -17.89 6.08
N SER A 137 13.95 -16.66 6.56
CA SER A 137 13.78 -16.32 7.98
C SER A 137 12.31 -16.20 8.39
N ARG A 138 11.38 -16.14 7.41
CA ARG A 138 9.97 -15.84 7.61
C ARG A 138 9.76 -14.54 8.36
N THR A 139 10.41 -13.49 7.88
CA THR A 139 10.27 -12.15 8.43
C THR A 139 9.65 -11.21 7.43
N VAL A 140 8.94 -10.20 7.96
CA VAL A 140 8.40 -9.07 7.22
C VAL A 140 9.08 -7.82 7.73
N SER A 141 9.70 -7.08 6.84
CA SER A 141 10.28 -5.76 7.14
C SER A 141 9.50 -4.69 6.40
N ILE A 142 9.33 -3.52 7.02
CA ILE A 142 8.56 -2.41 6.46
C ILE A 142 9.44 -1.18 6.34
N TYR A 143 9.38 -0.57 5.15
CA TYR A 143 10.15 0.62 4.79
C TYR A 143 9.21 1.68 4.21
N SER A 144 9.53 2.95 4.41
CA SER A 144 8.84 4.05 3.76
C SER A 144 8.94 3.96 2.24
N LEU A 145 7.86 4.32 1.53
CA LEU A 145 7.88 4.48 0.07
C LEU A 145 8.78 5.64 -0.36
N ASN A 146 8.91 6.66 0.47
CA ASN A 146 9.70 7.86 0.19
C ASN A 146 11.21 7.67 0.46
N ARG A 147 11.64 6.45 0.79
CA ARG A 147 13.07 6.16 0.93
C ARG A 147 13.72 6.13 -0.44
N HIS A 148 14.28 7.24 -0.83
CA HIS A 148 15.05 7.40 -2.06
C HIS A 148 16.44 6.78 -1.90
N GLU A 149 16.52 5.46 -1.96
CA GLU A 149 17.77 4.79 -2.27
C GLU A 149 17.71 4.45 -3.76
N ASP A 150 18.58 5.02 -4.57
CA ASP A 150 18.78 4.62 -5.97
C ASP A 150 19.31 3.19 -6.00
N LEU A 151 18.39 2.23 -5.90
CA LEU A 151 18.74 0.81 -5.79
C LEU A 151 19.11 0.19 -7.13
N LEU A 152 18.69 0.80 -8.25
CA LEU A 152 18.90 0.25 -9.58
C LEU A 152 18.82 1.34 -10.63
N GLU A 153 19.89 1.51 -11.38
CA GLU A 153 19.91 2.29 -12.60
C GLU A 153 19.43 1.42 -13.77
N LEU A 154 18.34 1.84 -14.43
CA LEU A 154 17.80 1.15 -15.60
C LEU A 154 18.45 1.70 -16.88
N ASN A 155 19.26 0.89 -17.52
CA ASN A 155 19.96 1.23 -18.75
C ASN A 155 19.40 0.44 -19.92
N PHE A 156 18.94 1.15 -20.96
CA PHE A 156 18.45 0.52 -22.19
C PHE A 156 19.55 -0.28 -22.86
N GLY A 157 19.26 -1.52 -23.26
CA GLY A 157 20.23 -2.42 -23.87
C GLY A 157 21.16 -3.15 -22.89
N LYS A 158 21.12 -2.83 -21.60
CA LYS A 158 21.90 -3.52 -20.55
C LYS A 158 21.00 -4.36 -19.63
N ASN A 159 20.08 -3.72 -18.95
CA ASN A 159 19.13 -4.35 -18.01
C ASN A 159 17.66 -3.95 -18.25
N LEU A 160 17.41 -3.11 -19.26
CA LEU A 160 16.11 -2.70 -19.70
C LEU A 160 15.93 -3.07 -21.18
N SER A 161 14.97 -3.93 -21.50
CA SER A 161 14.64 -4.33 -22.88
C SER A 161 13.51 -3.52 -23.50
N GLY A 162 12.67 -2.91 -22.70
CA GLY A 162 11.57 -2.03 -23.11
C GLY A 162 10.86 -1.44 -21.92
N ILE A 163 10.15 -0.34 -22.15
CA ILE A 163 9.22 0.30 -21.21
C ILE A 163 7.92 0.51 -21.96
N ASP A 164 6.83 0.00 -21.42
CA ASP A 164 5.48 0.33 -21.84
C ASP A 164 4.90 1.31 -20.82
N ARG A 165 4.55 2.52 -21.25
CA ARG A 165 3.88 3.53 -20.44
C ARG A 165 2.43 3.62 -20.89
N LYS A 166 1.50 3.31 -19.99
CA LYS A 166 0.07 3.58 -20.18
C LYS A 166 -0.30 4.78 -19.32
N GLU A 167 -0.83 5.80 -19.93
CA GLU A 167 -1.47 6.92 -19.25
C GLU A 167 -2.98 6.68 -19.24
N ASP A 168 -3.57 6.75 -18.06
CA ASP A 168 -5.00 6.54 -17.86
C ASP A 168 -5.58 7.78 -17.15
N ALA A 169 -6.37 8.53 -17.87
CA ALA A 169 -7.01 9.75 -17.38
C ALA A 169 -8.48 9.53 -16.96
N GLU A 170 -8.99 8.30 -17.05
CA GLU A 170 -10.42 8.00 -16.81
C GLU A 170 -10.82 8.26 -15.35
N ASN A 171 -9.86 8.19 -14.41
CA ASN A 171 -10.11 8.34 -12.98
C ASN A 171 -9.67 9.71 -12.40
N ILE A 172 -9.40 10.69 -13.26
CA ILE A 172 -9.04 12.04 -12.79
C ILE A 172 -10.30 12.77 -12.35
N VAL A 173 -10.34 13.09 -11.06
CA VAL A 173 -11.44 13.82 -10.44
C VAL A 173 -10.99 15.25 -10.17
N THR A 174 -11.60 16.22 -10.86
CA THR A 174 -11.32 17.66 -10.66
C THR A 174 -12.24 18.31 -9.63
N ARG A 175 -13.36 17.65 -9.32
CA ARG A 175 -14.33 18.10 -8.32
C ARG A 175 -14.78 16.92 -7.48
N LEU A 176 -14.54 16.98 -6.18
CA LEU A 176 -14.92 15.96 -5.22
C LEU A 176 -16.00 16.52 -4.28
N TYR A 177 -17.19 15.95 -4.31
CA TYR A 177 -18.23 16.20 -3.32
C TYR A 177 -17.95 15.31 -2.11
N VAL A 178 -18.00 15.89 -0.93
CA VAL A 178 -17.77 15.18 0.33
C VAL A 178 -19.06 15.26 1.15
N GLU A 179 -19.59 14.10 1.45
CA GLU A 179 -20.82 13.93 2.21
C GLU A 179 -20.52 13.08 3.45
N GLY A 180 -20.94 13.56 4.61
CA GLY A 180 -20.90 12.80 5.86
C GLY A 180 -22.14 11.95 6.06
N ASP A 181 -22.20 11.24 7.18
CA ASP A 181 -23.36 10.43 7.53
C ASP A 181 -24.56 11.32 7.89
N TYR A 182 -25.77 10.78 7.69
CA TYR A 182 -27.00 11.42 8.12
C TYR A 182 -27.13 11.30 9.64
N GLY A 183 -26.99 12.43 10.34
CA GLY A 183 -27.31 12.53 11.76
C GLY A 183 -28.77 12.97 12.00
N ASP A 184 -29.16 13.09 13.25
CA ASP A 184 -30.50 13.56 13.66
C ASP A 184 -30.81 14.99 13.16
N ASP A 185 -29.79 15.79 12.92
CA ASP A 185 -29.86 17.16 12.40
C ASP A 185 -29.75 17.25 10.88
N GLY A 186 -29.74 16.14 10.18
CA GLY A 186 -29.69 16.04 8.72
C GLY A 186 -28.30 15.72 8.17
N TYR A 187 -28.11 16.09 6.93
CA TYR A 187 -26.90 15.85 6.16
C TYR A 187 -25.74 16.74 6.61
N VAL A 188 -24.57 16.12 6.81
CA VAL A 188 -23.34 16.85 7.13
C VAL A 188 -22.51 17.00 5.87
N GLY A 189 -22.42 18.23 5.37
CA GLY A 189 -21.51 18.61 4.29
C GLY A 189 -20.19 19.18 4.81
N ILE A 190 -19.36 19.61 3.87
CA ILE A 190 -18.06 20.24 4.20
C ILE A 190 -18.12 21.78 4.14
N GLU A 191 -19.28 22.38 3.85
CA GLU A 191 -19.44 23.80 3.60
C GLU A 191 -18.93 24.65 4.77
N ASP A 192 -19.22 24.22 6.00
CA ASP A 192 -18.85 24.95 7.22
C ASP A 192 -17.34 24.89 7.51
N VAL A 193 -16.66 23.84 7.07
CA VAL A 193 -15.21 23.62 7.29
C VAL A 193 -14.38 23.87 6.04
N ASN A 194 -15.03 23.92 4.87
CA ASN A 194 -14.37 24.26 3.62
C ASN A 194 -14.12 25.77 3.55
N PRO A 195 -12.88 26.23 3.45
CA PRO A 195 -12.56 27.67 3.40
C PRO A 195 -13.28 28.46 2.31
N THR A 196 -13.72 27.78 1.25
CA THR A 196 -14.46 28.40 0.15
C THR A 196 -15.97 28.43 0.37
N GLY A 197 -16.49 27.77 1.42
CA GLY A 197 -17.93 27.61 1.68
C GLY A 197 -18.66 26.76 0.64
N LEU A 198 -17.94 26.04 -0.22
CA LEU A 198 -18.51 25.20 -1.27
C LEU A 198 -18.65 23.74 -0.79
N PRO A 199 -19.69 23.02 -1.26
CA PRO A 199 -19.91 21.61 -0.88
C PRO A 199 -18.93 20.62 -1.55
N PHE A 200 -17.90 21.11 -2.20
CA PHE A 200 -16.92 20.30 -2.92
C PHE A 200 -15.51 20.88 -2.81
N LEU A 201 -14.54 19.99 -3.02
CA LEU A 201 -13.13 20.34 -3.19
C LEU A 201 -12.79 20.33 -4.68
N LEU A 202 -11.88 21.21 -5.07
CA LEU A 202 -11.35 21.29 -6.44
C LEU A 202 -9.87 20.89 -6.44
N ASP A 203 -9.48 20.06 -7.41
CA ASP A 203 -8.09 19.71 -7.68
C ASP A 203 -7.85 19.73 -9.19
N PHE A 204 -6.99 20.63 -9.63
CA PHE A 204 -6.56 20.80 -11.01
C PHE A 204 -5.07 20.56 -11.22
N SER A 205 -4.38 20.00 -10.23
CA SER A 205 -2.94 19.78 -10.23
C SER A 205 -2.46 19.03 -11.48
N TYR A 206 -3.17 17.95 -11.86
CA TYR A 206 -2.85 17.18 -13.05
C TYR A 206 -2.86 18.01 -14.34
N PHE A 207 -3.89 18.82 -14.55
CA PHE A 207 -4.00 19.65 -15.76
C PHE A 207 -2.99 20.79 -15.77
N ARG A 208 -2.61 21.27 -14.58
CA ARG A 208 -1.54 22.24 -14.41
C ARG A 208 -0.18 21.66 -14.83
N GLU A 209 0.12 20.43 -14.39
CA GLU A 209 1.35 19.72 -14.77
C GLU A 209 1.43 19.45 -16.28
N LEU A 210 0.30 19.21 -16.94
CA LEU A 210 0.22 19.05 -18.39
C LEU A 210 0.44 20.37 -19.15
N GLY A 211 0.42 21.53 -18.48
CA GLY A 211 0.62 22.83 -19.11
C GLY A 211 -0.50 23.24 -20.09
N VAL A 212 -1.73 22.72 -19.87
CA VAL A 212 -2.88 23.03 -20.74
C VAL A 212 -3.62 24.30 -20.33
N PHE A 213 -3.25 24.91 -19.21
CA PHE A 213 -3.88 26.12 -18.69
C PHE A 213 -3.36 27.37 -19.40
N THR A 214 -4.27 28.31 -19.63
CA THR A 214 -3.89 29.67 -20.03
C THR A 214 -3.38 30.46 -18.83
N ALA A 215 -2.69 31.57 -19.06
CA ALA A 215 -2.23 32.44 -17.98
C ALA A 215 -3.36 32.93 -17.05
N GLU A 216 -4.56 33.12 -17.59
CA GLU A 216 -5.75 33.50 -16.81
C GLU A 216 -6.21 32.35 -15.91
N HIS A 217 -6.17 31.12 -16.39
CA HIS A 217 -6.51 29.94 -15.59
C HIS A 217 -5.48 29.71 -14.47
N GLU A 218 -4.18 29.88 -14.76
CA GLU A 218 -3.12 29.77 -13.74
C GLU A 218 -3.32 30.80 -12.64
N GLN A 219 -3.59 32.06 -13.01
CA GLN A 219 -3.82 33.11 -12.05
C GLN A 219 -5.05 32.82 -11.17
N ALA A 220 -6.16 32.39 -11.76
CA ALA A 220 -7.39 32.05 -11.01
C ALA A 220 -7.15 30.88 -10.04
N LEU A 221 -6.35 29.89 -10.43
CA LEU A 221 -6.02 28.76 -9.57
C LEU A 221 -5.10 29.20 -8.40
N ASP A 222 -4.11 30.04 -8.67
CA ASP A 222 -3.21 30.57 -7.65
C ASP A 222 -3.97 31.44 -6.64
N ASP A 223 -4.93 32.25 -7.10
CA ASP A 223 -5.80 33.05 -6.23
C ASP A 223 -6.68 32.15 -5.36
N TYR A 224 -7.29 31.11 -5.94
CA TYR A 224 -8.08 30.12 -5.20
C TYR A 224 -7.25 29.38 -4.14
N LEU A 225 -6.05 28.90 -4.48
CA LEU A 225 -5.17 28.20 -3.54
C LEU A 225 -4.68 29.13 -2.40
N ARG A 226 -4.41 30.39 -2.71
CA ARG A 226 -4.04 31.41 -1.71
C ARG A 226 -5.19 31.64 -0.73
N ASP A 227 -6.42 31.75 -1.22
CA ASP A 227 -7.59 31.98 -0.36
C ASP A 227 -7.85 30.78 0.57
N ILE A 228 -7.68 29.55 0.06
CA ILE A 228 -7.71 28.32 0.90
C ILE A 228 -6.62 28.36 1.98
N GLN A 229 -5.39 28.73 1.63
CA GLN A 229 -4.30 28.79 2.60
C GLN A 229 -4.54 29.85 3.68
N ALA A 230 -5.06 31.02 3.29
CA ALA A 230 -5.40 32.10 4.21
C ALA A 230 -6.51 31.66 5.19
N ALA A 231 -7.53 30.98 4.70
CA ALA A 231 -8.62 30.49 5.53
C ALA A 231 -8.17 29.35 6.48
N LYS A 232 -7.29 28.44 6.03
CA LYS A 232 -6.68 27.42 6.91
C LYS A 232 -5.86 28.03 8.05
N ALA A 233 -5.10 29.08 7.76
CA ALA A 233 -4.33 29.81 8.77
C ALA A 233 -5.26 30.44 9.83
N GLY A 234 -6.37 31.06 9.40
CA GLY A 234 -7.40 31.61 10.29
C GLY A 234 -8.07 30.54 11.16
N SER A 235 -8.44 29.39 10.60
CA SER A 235 -9.04 28.27 11.33
C SER A 235 -8.11 27.70 12.42
N SER A 236 -6.82 27.59 12.14
CA SER A 236 -5.82 27.15 13.13
C SER A 236 -5.75 28.07 14.32
N ASP A 237 -5.91 29.39 14.13
CA ASP A 237 -5.90 30.39 15.23
C ASP A 237 -7.18 30.34 16.05
N TYR A 238 -8.34 30.05 15.43
CA TYR A 238 -9.59 29.86 16.16
C TYR A 238 -9.55 28.61 17.03
N SER A 239 -9.01 27.50 16.53
CA SER A 239 -8.85 26.25 17.29
C SER A 239 -7.94 26.43 18.50
N LYS A 240 -6.84 27.18 18.37
CA LYS A 240 -5.96 27.52 19.48
C LYS A 240 -6.64 28.41 20.55
N LYS A 241 -7.48 29.34 20.11
CA LYS A 241 -8.25 30.22 21.03
C LYS A 241 -9.33 29.43 21.78
N LEU A 242 -10.01 28.47 21.12
CA LEU A 242 -10.99 27.60 21.79
C LEU A 242 -10.33 26.76 22.89
N ILE A 243 -9.19 26.16 22.63
CA ILE A 243 -8.43 25.36 23.62
C ILE A 243 -7.97 26.22 24.80
N GLN A 244 -7.70 27.54 24.60
CA GLN A 244 -7.34 28.46 25.66
C GLN A 244 -8.53 28.95 26.53
N LEU A 245 -9.75 28.83 26.01
CA LEU A 245 -10.98 29.19 26.73
C LEU A 245 -11.56 28.02 27.53
N ASP A 246 -11.21 26.79 27.22
CA ASP A 246 -11.63 25.57 27.93
C ASP A 246 -10.66 25.16 29.07
N ASN A 247 -9.58 25.90 29.31
CA ASN A 247 -8.64 25.77 30.43
C ASN A 247 -8.75 26.96 31.39
#